data_18b1ae416105865e95b28f3961c57ad5
#
_entry.id   18b1ae416105865e95b28f3961c57ad5
#
_cell.length_a   1.000
_cell.length_b   1.000
_cell.length_c   1.000
_cell.angle_alpha   90.00
_cell.angle_beta   90.00
_cell.angle_gamma   90.00
#
_symmetry.space_group_name_H-M   'P 1'
#
loop_
_entity.id
_entity.type
_entity.pdbx_description
1 polymer ?
#
loop_
_entity_poly.entity_id
_entity_poly.type
_entity_poly.pdbx_seq_one_letter_code
_entity_poly.pdbx_strand_id
1 'polypeptide(L)'
;QVDFIYVPLDNTIANAMQTVVKEANKANIPVIPSVDTMVEQGGLATIGINQYQLGLQSGKMAAKLASGKEKPETTPVYMFDQGDTVINQSQADHLGITIPQSMKEKAKIITDESQQETSKEDDK
;
A
#
# COMPACT_ATOMS: atom_id res chain seq x y z
N GLN A 1 25.33 4.03 2.23
CA GLN A 1 24.76 2.72 2.00
C GLN A 1 23.57 2.57 2.93
N VAL A 2 22.43 2.09 2.44
CA VAL A 2 21.19 1.87 3.19
C VAL A 2 20.72 0.44 2.96
N ASP A 3 19.94 -0.09 3.91
CA ASP A 3 19.45 -1.47 3.86
C ASP A 3 18.06 -1.55 3.18
N PHE A 4 17.30 -0.46 3.19
CA PHE A 4 16.01 -0.32 2.48
C PHE A 4 15.71 1.16 2.22
N ILE A 5 14.73 1.41 1.34
CA ILE A 5 14.17 2.74 1.06
C ILE A 5 12.71 2.73 1.49
N TYR A 6 12.34 3.62 2.43
CA TYR A 6 10.94 3.87 2.75
C TYR A 6 10.39 4.99 1.87
N VAL A 7 9.23 4.76 1.26
CA VAL A 7 8.56 5.73 0.37
C VAL A 7 7.20 6.11 0.97
N PRO A 8 7.05 7.34 1.49
CA PRO A 8 5.77 7.84 1.95
C PRO A 8 4.81 8.08 0.78
N LEU A 9 3.52 8.24 1.09
CA LEU A 9 2.51 8.57 0.09
C LEU A 9 2.72 10.01 -0.41
N ASP A 10 3.19 10.12 -1.64
CA ASP A 10 3.36 11.36 -2.39
C ASP A 10 3.06 11.11 -3.86
N ASN A 11 2.23 11.95 -4.48
CA ASN A 11 1.80 11.74 -5.86
C ASN A 11 2.95 11.85 -6.87
N THR A 12 3.94 12.68 -6.61
CA THR A 12 5.11 12.83 -7.49
C THR A 12 5.93 11.54 -7.50
N ILE A 13 6.15 10.95 -6.32
CA ILE A 13 6.88 9.70 -6.20
C ILE A 13 6.05 8.53 -6.74
N ALA A 14 4.75 8.49 -6.44
CA ALA A 14 3.84 7.45 -6.94
C ALA A 14 3.86 7.38 -8.48
N ASN A 15 3.84 8.52 -9.16
CA ASN A 15 3.94 8.59 -10.63
C ASN A 15 5.32 8.16 -11.18
N ALA A 16 6.36 8.19 -10.35
CA ALA A 16 7.72 7.81 -10.70
C ALA A 16 8.17 6.49 -10.04
N MET A 17 7.25 5.76 -9.40
CA MET A 17 7.59 4.59 -8.56
C MET A 17 8.39 3.52 -9.30
N GLN A 18 8.04 3.23 -10.54
CA GLN A 18 8.79 2.27 -11.36
C GLN A 18 10.24 2.69 -11.59
N THR A 19 10.51 4.00 -11.71
CA THR A 19 11.88 4.52 -11.82
C THR A 19 12.64 4.34 -10.51
N VAL A 20 12.00 4.62 -9.36
CA VAL A 20 12.59 4.39 -8.04
C VAL A 20 12.95 2.92 -7.85
N VAL A 21 12.02 2.02 -8.14
CA VAL A 21 12.22 0.55 -8.04
C VAL A 21 13.35 0.10 -8.96
N LYS A 22 13.38 0.57 -10.22
CA LYS A 22 14.42 0.22 -11.17
C LYS A 22 15.83 0.61 -10.68
N GLU A 23 15.98 1.81 -10.12
CA GLU A 23 17.27 2.24 -9.59
C GLU A 23 17.65 1.50 -8.29
N ALA A 24 16.69 1.25 -7.41
CA ALA A 24 16.90 0.49 -6.17
C ALA A 24 17.30 -0.97 -6.47
N ASN A 25 16.67 -1.61 -7.47
CA ASN A 25 16.99 -2.98 -7.88
C ASN A 25 18.42 -3.12 -8.41
N LYS A 26 18.97 -2.10 -9.10
CA LYS A 26 20.38 -2.12 -9.52
C LYS A 26 21.35 -2.21 -8.33
N ALA A 27 20.96 -1.69 -7.19
CA ALA A 27 21.73 -1.71 -5.96
C ALA A 27 21.32 -2.86 -5.02
N ASN A 28 20.35 -3.69 -5.43
CA ASN A 28 19.74 -4.75 -4.63
C ASN A 28 19.16 -4.23 -3.29
N ILE A 29 18.51 -3.06 -3.34
CA ILE A 29 17.92 -2.40 -2.16
C ILE A 29 16.39 -2.52 -2.23
N PRO A 30 15.72 -3.11 -1.22
CA PRO A 30 14.27 -3.20 -1.19
C PRO A 30 13.62 -1.82 -0.98
N VAL A 31 12.49 -1.59 -1.67
CA VAL A 31 11.66 -0.39 -1.52
C VAL A 31 10.39 -0.76 -0.77
N ILE A 32 10.14 -0.09 0.34
CA ILE A 32 8.97 -0.28 1.22
C ILE A 32 8.08 0.95 1.08
N PRO A 33 7.03 0.91 0.26
CA PRO A 33 6.10 2.02 0.13
C PRO A 33 5.04 2.00 1.22
N SER A 34 4.30 3.10 1.35
CA SER A 34 3.24 3.26 2.35
C SER A 34 1.84 2.85 1.86
N VAL A 35 1.68 2.47 0.58
CA VAL A 35 0.38 2.09 -0.01
C VAL A 35 0.52 0.90 -0.96
N ASP A 36 -0.57 0.16 -1.10
CA ASP A 36 -0.68 -1.06 -1.91
C ASP A 36 -0.40 -0.84 -3.40
N THR A 37 -0.92 0.22 -3.98
CA THR A 37 -0.71 0.56 -5.40
C THR A 37 0.77 0.78 -5.76
N MET A 38 1.60 1.23 -4.82
CA MET A 38 3.04 1.35 -5.02
C MET A 38 3.76 -0.01 -4.86
N VAL A 39 3.19 -0.95 -4.10
CA VAL A 39 3.67 -2.35 -4.06
C VAL A 39 3.39 -3.03 -5.40
N GLU A 40 2.22 -2.79 -5.99
CA GLU A 40 1.86 -3.24 -7.34
C GLU A 40 2.82 -2.71 -8.41
N GLN A 41 3.40 -1.53 -8.21
CA GLN A 41 4.40 -0.94 -9.10
C GLN A 41 5.84 -1.41 -8.85
N GLY A 42 6.04 -2.42 -8.00
CA GLY A 42 7.35 -3.04 -7.77
C GLY A 42 7.94 -2.78 -6.38
N GLY A 43 7.23 -2.12 -5.47
CA GLY A 43 7.61 -2.10 -4.06
C GLY A 43 7.58 -3.51 -3.46
N LEU A 44 8.35 -3.75 -2.40
CA LEU A 44 8.46 -5.08 -1.80
C LEU A 44 7.21 -5.45 -0.98
N ALA A 45 6.83 -4.60 -0.05
CA ALA A 45 5.70 -4.85 0.84
C ALA A 45 5.24 -3.56 1.52
N THR A 46 4.00 -3.57 2.03
CA THR A 46 3.46 -2.51 2.87
C THR A 46 2.51 -3.07 3.93
N ILE A 47 2.29 -2.30 4.98
CA ILE A 47 1.08 -2.34 5.80
C ILE A 47 0.37 -1.03 5.53
N GLY A 48 -0.56 -1.06 4.59
CA GLY A 48 -1.23 0.13 4.06
C GLY A 48 -2.63 0.31 4.62
N ILE A 49 -3.11 1.54 4.59
CA ILE A 49 -4.50 1.86 4.94
C ILE A 49 -5.39 1.49 3.76
N ASN A 50 -6.46 0.74 4.03
CA ASN A 50 -7.49 0.47 3.04
C ASN A 50 -8.25 1.78 2.73
N GLN A 51 -8.04 2.34 1.55
CA GLN A 51 -8.59 3.63 1.13
C GLN A 51 -10.13 3.63 1.06
N TYR A 52 -10.73 2.49 0.67
CA TYR A 52 -12.19 2.34 0.68
C TYR A 52 -12.76 2.44 2.10
N GLN A 53 -12.16 1.73 3.07
CA GLN A 53 -12.58 1.78 4.46
C GLN A 53 -12.38 3.18 5.06
N LEU A 54 -11.32 3.87 4.69
CA LEU A 54 -11.08 5.27 5.08
C LEU A 54 -12.20 6.18 4.58
N GLY A 55 -12.56 6.06 3.30
CA GLY A 55 -13.68 6.81 2.70
C GLY A 55 -15.01 6.51 3.38
N LEU A 56 -15.30 5.23 3.63
CA LEU A 56 -16.52 4.81 4.33
C LEU A 56 -16.59 5.39 5.75
N GLN A 57 -15.49 5.37 6.49
CA GLN A 57 -15.43 5.94 7.85
C GLN A 57 -15.59 7.48 7.81
N SER A 58 -14.97 8.14 6.86
CA SER A 58 -15.14 9.59 6.65
C SER A 58 -16.60 9.95 6.37
N GLY A 59 -17.30 9.18 5.53
CA GLY A 59 -18.72 9.35 5.27
C GLY A 59 -19.59 9.16 6.52
N LYS A 60 -19.28 8.15 7.34
CA LYS A 60 -19.99 7.93 8.63
C LYS A 60 -19.79 9.11 9.59
N MET A 61 -18.57 9.65 9.69
CA MET A 61 -18.30 10.82 10.53
C MET A 61 -19.02 12.06 10.00
N ALA A 62 -19.00 12.31 8.71
CA ALA A 62 -19.71 13.42 8.08
C ALA A 62 -21.24 13.35 8.36
N ALA A 63 -21.86 12.18 8.27
CA ALA A 63 -23.27 12.00 8.55
C ALA A 63 -23.62 12.28 10.02
N LYS A 64 -22.76 11.91 10.97
CA LYS A 64 -22.95 12.22 12.40
C LYS A 64 -22.85 13.73 12.68
N LEU A 65 -21.87 14.40 12.09
CA LEU A 65 -21.71 15.85 12.19
C LEU A 65 -22.92 16.59 11.57
N ALA A 66 -23.32 16.22 10.37
CA ALA A 66 -24.45 16.82 9.65
C ALA A 66 -25.79 16.64 10.39
N SER A 67 -25.97 15.51 11.09
CA SER A 67 -27.18 15.25 11.90
C SER A 67 -27.14 15.90 13.28
N GLY A 68 -26.05 16.59 13.65
CA GLY A 68 -25.88 17.19 14.97
C GLY A 68 -25.64 16.21 16.12
N LYS A 69 -25.43 14.92 15.80
CA LYS A 69 -25.11 13.88 16.82
C LYS A 69 -23.71 14.07 17.41
N GLU A 70 -22.80 14.62 16.64
CA GLU A 70 -21.45 14.96 17.05
C GLU A 70 -21.16 16.41 16.64
N LYS A 71 -20.18 17.04 17.29
CA LYS A 71 -19.75 18.41 16.98
C LYS A 71 -18.28 18.37 16.53
N PRO A 72 -17.86 19.20 15.56
CA PRO A 72 -16.48 19.21 15.08
C PRO A 72 -15.45 19.38 16.21
N GLU A 73 -15.78 20.26 17.19
CA GLU A 73 -14.86 20.61 18.29
C GLU A 73 -14.59 19.42 19.25
N THR A 74 -15.50 18.45 19.31
CA THR A 74 -15.42 17.30 20.22
C THR A 74 -15.20 15.97 19.50
N THR A 75 -15.25 15.96 18.17
CA THR A 75 -15.02 14.76 17.37
C THR A 75 -13.50 14.51 17.25
N PRO A 76 -13.00 13.37 17.78
CA PRO A 76 -11.58 13.08 17.70
C PRO A 76 -11.15 12.75 16.26
N VAL A 77 -9.87 12.97 15.97
CA VAL A 77 -9.27 12.47 14.74
C VAL A 77 -9.34 10.95 14.74
N TYR A 78 -9.88 10.38 13.66
CA TYR A 78 -9.90 8.95 13.48
C TYR A 78 -8.55 8.44 12.96
N MET A 79 -8.00 7.45 13.61
CA MET A 79 -6.78 6.75 13.17
C MET A 79 -7.08 5.27 12.98
N PHE A 80 -6.61 4.70 11.88
CA PHE A 80 -6.63 3.25 11.71
C PHE A 80 -5.56 2.62 12.59
N ASP A 81 -5.96 1.60 13.32
CA ASP A 81 -5.08 0.79 14.18
C ASP A 81 -4.62 -0.50 13.48
N GLN A 82 -5.24 -0.84 12.36
CA GLN A 82 -4.91 -2.02 11.57
C GLN A 82 -4.85 -1.64 10.09
N GLY A 83 -3.79 -2.09 9.41
CA GLY A 83 -3.62 -1.94 7.98
C GLY A 83 -3.69 -3.29 7.25
N ASP A 84 -3.97 -3.24 5.95
CA ASP A 84 -3.88 -4.40 5.08
C ASP A 84 -2.41 -4.67 4.73
N THR A 85 -1.93 -5.87 4.99
CA THR A 85 -0.58 -6.28 4.58
C THR A 85 -0.62 -6.69 3.12
N VAL A 86 0.24 -6.10 2.31
CA VAL A 86 0.42 -6.43 0.89
C VAL A 86 1.87 -6.76 0.64
N ILE A 87 2.16 -7.85 -0.06
CA ILE A 87 3.50 -8.34 -0.35
C ILE A 87 3.63 -8.65 -1.83
N ASN A 88 4.67 -8.14 -2.47
CA ASN A 88 5.04 -8.50 -3.83
C ASN A 88 6.03 -9.67 -3.78
N GLN A 89 5.54 -10.88 -4.06
CA GLN A 89 6.35 -12.08 -4.02
C GLN A 89 7.40 -12.08 -5.15
N SER A 90 7.04 -11.62 -6.35
CA SER A 90 7.99 -11.53 -7.46
C SER A 90 9.18 -10.62 -7.13
N GLN A 91 8.91 -9.49 -6.46
CA GLN A 91 9.97 -8.59 -6.01
C GLN A 91 10.82 -9.18 -4.88
N ALA A 92 10.19 -9.92 -3.94
CA ALA A 92 10.92 -10.64 -2.90
C ALA A 92 11.88 -11.67 -3.50
N ASP A 93 11.41 -12.44 -4.46
CA ASP A 93 12.20 -13.47 -5.16
C ASP A 93 13.35 -12.82 -5.95
N HIS A 94 13.09 -11.70 -6.63
CA HIS A 94 14.13 -10.93 -7.35
C HIS A 94 15.25 -10.45 -6.43
N LEU A 95 14.90 -9.99 -5.22
CA LEU A 95 15.86 -9.51 -4.22
C LEU A 95 16.48 -10.63 -3.37
N GLY A 96 16.06 -11.89 -3.54
CA GLY A 96 16.48 -13.02 -2.71
C GLY A 96 16.00 -12.94 -1.26
N ILE A 97 14.87 -12.24 -1.02
CA ILE A 97 14.31 -12.04 0.32
C ILE A 97 13.26 -13.13 0.61
N THR A 98 13.47 -13.88 1.69
CA THR A 98 12.51 -14.87 2.15
C THR A 98 11.46 -14.21 3.03
N ILE A 99 10.19 -14.24 2.59
CA ILE A 99 9.07 -13.73 3.39
C ILE A 99 8.62 -14.80 4.40
N PRO A 100 8.56 -14.49 5.71
CA PRO A 100 8.10 -15.41 6.73
C PRO A 100 6.66 -15.90 6.47
N GLN A 101 6.39 -17.17 6.72
CA GLN A 101 5.07 -17.78 6.52
C GLN A 101 3.97 -17.05 7.31
N SER A 102 4.26 -16.64 8.54
CA SER A 102 3.33 -15.88 9.40
C SER A 102 2.90 -14.53 8.83
N MET A 103 3.71 -13.92 7.95
CA MET A 103 3.35 -12.71 7.22
C MET A 103 2.47 -13.04 6.01
N LYS A 104 2.78 -14.12 5.29
CA LYS A 104 2.01 -14.54 4.09
C LYS A 104 0.56 -14.91 4.41
N GLU A 105 0.30 -15.54 5.55
CA GLU A 105 -1.03 -16.00 5.95
C GLU A 105 -2.07 -14.87 6.09
N LYS A 106 -1.62 -13.65 6.33
CA LYS A 106 -2.48 -12.48 6.56
C LYS A 106 -2.33 -11.40 5.47
N ALA A 107 -1.52 -11.68 4.45
CA ALA A 107 -1.18 -10.71 3.42
C ALA A 107 -1.92 -10.97 2.11
N LYS A 108 -2.25 -9.90 1.39
CA LYS A 108 -2.51 -9.97 -0.05
C LYS A 108 -1.17 -10.17 -0.74
N ILE A 109 -1.02 -11.30 -1.42
CA ILE A 109 0.19 -11.63 -2.20
C ILE A 109 -0.02 -11.15 -3.64
N ILE A 110 0.93 -10.37 -4.16
CA ILE A 110 0.98 -9.91 -5.54
C ILE A 110 2.07 -10.71 -6.25
N THR A 111 1.76 -11.19 -7.45
CA THR A 111 2.70 -11.82 -8.39
C THR A 111 2.58 -11.13 -9.75
N ASP A 112 3.59 -11.28 -10.61
CA ASP A 112 3.55 -10.70 -11.97
C ASP A 112 2.36 -11.24 -12.79
N GLU A 113 1.92 -12.47 -12.55
CA GLU A 113 0.75 -13.06 -13.18
C GLU A 113 -0.55 -12.36 -12.76
N SER A 114 -0.69 -11.98 -11.50
CA SER A 114 -1.87 -11.28 -10.98
C SER A 114 -2.01 -9.86 -11.52
N GLN A 115 -0.91 -9.23 -11.95
CA GLN A 115 -0.92 -7.89 -12.55
C GLN A 115 -1.41 -7.91 -14.01
N GLN A 116 -1.26 -9.03 -14.72
CA GLN A 116 -1.72 -9.15 -16.10
C GLN A 116 -3.24 -9.39 -16.20
N GLU A 117 -3.89 -9.90 -15.15
CA GLU A 117 -5.34 -10.11 -15.13
C GLU A 117 -6.12 -8.82 -14.89
N THR A 118 -5.64 -7.95 -14.00
CA THR A 118 -6.30 -6.66 -13.70
C THR A 118 -6.27 -5.68 -14.88
N SER A 119 -5.22 -5.70 -15.69
CA SER A 119 -5.13 -4.84 -16.89
C SER A 119 -6.05 -5.26 -18.03
N LYS A 120 -6.69 -6.44 -17.98
CA LYS A 120 -7.65 -6.93 -18.98
C LYS A 120 -9.11 -6.67 -18.62
N GLU A 121 -9.42 -6.34 -17.38
CA GLU A 121 -10.78 -6.02 -16.93
C GLU A 121 -11.14 -4.54 -17.13
N ASP A 122 -10.15 -3.64 -17.14
CA ASP A 122 -10.36 -2.19 -17.34
C ASP A 122 -10.57 -1.79 -18.80
N ASP A 123 -10.44 -2.73 -19.77
CA ASP A 123 -10.59 -2.50 -21.20
C ASP A 123 -11.94 -3.04 -21.76
N LYS A 124 -12.94 -3.25 -20.90
CA LYS A 124 -14.32 -3.64 -21.27
C LYS A 124 -15.33 -2.66 -20.67
#